data_ed947e4a1cd49dde812a6bd0065e17d1
#
_entry.id   ed947e4a1cd49dde812a6bd0065e17d1
#
_cell.length_a   1.000
_cell.length_b   1.000
_cell.length_c   1.000
_cell.angle_alpha   90.00
_cell.angle_beta   90.00
_cell.angle_gamma   90.00
#
_symmetry.space_group_name_H-M   'P 1'
#
loop_
_entity.id
_entity.type
_entity.pdbx_description
1 polymer ?
#
loop_
_entity_poly.entity_id
_entity_poly.type
_entity_poly.pdbx_seq_one_letter_code
_entity_poly.pdbx_strand_id
1 'polypeptide(L)'
;MKKRTININHSLTYYTRSDNSFKCEFRVSEPKTEAGIRTIPMMGPVYEVLKSEYQRQQEEGFCVAEVDGMTNFIFTNRFGNPHNPQAVNRAIKRIVDTHNAEEEVEAKKKKREPIMLPRFSCHIFRHTFASRFCENETNVKVIQEVMGHADVSTTMNIYAEANPEVTREAFGETCQEHGCILETTI
;
A
#
# COMPACT_ATOMS: atom_id res chain seq x y z
N MET A 1 4.75 -12.65 -19.31
CA MET A 1 3.58 -12.32 -18.47
C MET A 1 2.27 -12.70 -19.18
N LYS A 2 1.98 -13.99 -19.32
CA LYS A 2 0.74 -14.45 -20.01
C LYS A 2 -0.53 -14.26 -19.15
N LYS A 3 -0.41 -14.29 -17.82
CA LYS A 3 -1.51 -14.03 -16.88
C LYS A 3 -1.24 -12.69 -16.21
N ARG A 4 -2.18 -11.75 -16.29
CA ARG A 4 -2.08 -10.44 -15.63
C ARG A 4 -2.45 -10.57 -14.15
N THR A 5 -1.62 -11.30 -13.40
CA THR A 5 -1.82 -11.54 -11.96
C THR A 5 -0.52 -11.36 -11.18
N ILE A 6 -0.64 -10.98 -9.92
CA ILE A 6 0.44 -10.89 -8.94
C ILE A 6 0.18 -11.97 -7.88
N ASN A 7 1.12 -12.90 -7.70
CA ASN A 7 1.07 -13.87 -6.63
C ASN A 7 1.83 -13.33 -5.43
N ILE A 8 1.14 -13.19 -4.31
CA ILE A 8 1.70 -12.75 -3.04
C ILE A 8 1.80 -14.00 -2.17
N ASN A 9 2.97 -14.62 -2.14
CA ASN A 9 3.24 -15.86 -1.43
C ASN A 9 4.53 -15.82 -0.60
N HIS A 10 5.26 -14.71 -0.67
CA HIS A 10 6.47 -14.48 0.12
C HIS A 10 6.53 -13.04 0.62
N SER A 11 7.31 -12.84 1.69
CA SER A 11 7.61 -11.55 2.28
C SER A 11 9.12 -11.37 2.38
N LEU A 12 9.64 -10.28 1.84
CA LEU A 12 11.03 -9.89 1.99
C LEU A 12 11.15 -8.96 3.20
N THR A 13 11.92 -9.36 4.20
CA THR A 13 12.18 -8.58 5.41
C THR A 13 13.64 -8.16 5.47
N TYR A 14 13.91 -7.03 6.12
CA TYR A 14 15.24 -6.53 6.39
C TYR A 14 15.37 -6.28 7.88
N TYR A 15 16.27 -7.00 8.56
CA TYR A 15 16.36 -7.00 10.00
C TYR A 15 17.82 -6.97 10.48
N THR A 16 18.02 -6.55 11.71
CA THR A 16 19.34 -6.61 12.36
C THR A 16 19.54 -8.00 12.98
N ARG A 17 20.68 -8.60 12.71
CA ARG A 17 21.03 -9.93 13.30
C ARG A 17 21.10 -9.85 14.81
N SER A 18 20.67 -10.92 15.45
CA SER A 18 20.69 -11.05 16.91
C SER A 18 22.05 -11.50 17.50
N ASP A 19 23.06 -11.72 16.62
CA ASP A 19 24.40 -12.21 16.99
C ASP A 19 25.38 -11.12 17.44
N ASN A 20 24.89 -9.96 17.89
CA ASN A 20 25.67 -8.79 18.29
C ASN A 20 26.59 -8.21 17.20
N SER A 21 26.48 -8.66 15.95
CA SER A 21 27.27 -8.13 14.84
C SER A 21 26.79 -6.78 14.34
N PHE A 22 25.60 -6.32 14.78
CA PHE A 22 24.89 -5.12 14.27
C PHE A 22 24.71 -5.10 12.75
N LYS A 23 24.93 -6.23 12.08
CA LYS A 23 24.74 -6.37 10.65
C LYS A 23 23.27 -6.58 10.35
N CYS A 24 22.81 -5.89 9.29
CA CYS A 24 21.47 -6.09 8.77
C CYS A 24 21.52 -7.01 7.56
N GLU A 25 20.52 -7.86 7.43
CA GLU A 25 20.39 -8.78 6.31
C GLU A 25 18.95 -8.88 5.81
N PHE A 26 18.81 -9.33 4.58
CA PHE A 26 17.51 -9.67 4.02
C PHE A 26 17.15 -11.12 4.36
N ARG A 27 15.85 -11.35 4.52
CA ARG A 27 15.29 -12.69 4.65
C ARG A 27 13.98 -12.78 3.87
N VAL A 28 13.80 -13.89 3.18
CA VAL A 28 12.53 -14.25 2.57
C VAL A 28 11.80 -15.23 3.48
N SER A 29 10.54 -15.00 3.72
CA SER A 29 9.68 -15.86 4.53
C SER A 29 8.30 -15.95 3.90
N GLU A 30 7.53 -16.95 4.27
CA GLU A 30 6.10 -16.97 3.97
C GLU A 30 5.35 -15.85 4.70
N PRO A 31 4.19 -15.41 4.20
CA PRO A 31 3.31 -14.50 4.92
C PRO A 31 2.90 -15.10 6.27
N LYS A 32 2.70 -14.23 7.27
CA LYS A 32 2.35 -14.65 8.64
C LYS A 32 0.99 -15.34 8.77
N THR A 33 0.12 -15.16 7.80
CA THR A 33 -1.25 -15.71 7.80
C THR A 33 -1.58 -16.30 6.43
N GLU A 34 -2.46 -17.29 6.39
CA GLU A 34 -2.96 -17.87 5.13
C GLU A 34 -3.61 -16.82 4.22
N ALA A 35 -4.35 -15.86 4.78
CA ALA A 35 -4.92 -14.75 4.03
C ALA A 35 -3.86 -13.86 3.37
N GLY A 36 -2.61 -13.90 3.85
CA GLY A 36 -1.47 -13.24 3.22
C GLY A 36 -1.08 -13.87 1.89
N ILE A 37 -1.34 -15.19 1.70
CA ILE A 37 -1.06 -15.92 0.47
C ILE A 37 -2.25 -15.75 -0.47
N ARG A 38 -2.06 -15.01 -1.55
CA ARG A 38 -3.13 -14.69 -2.49
C ARG A 38 -2.64 -14.35 -3.88
N THR A 39 -3.54 -14.44 -4.84
CA THR A 39 -3.31 -13.99 -6.21
C THR A 39 -4.27 -12.85 -6.52
N ILE A 40 -3.74 -11.69 -6.86
CA ILE A 40 -4.55 -10.53 -7.22
C ILE A 40 -4.43 -10.21 -8.72
N PRO A 41 -5.48 -9.68 -9.36
CA PRO A 41 -5.41 -9.22 -10.73
C PRO A 41 -4.48 -8.00 -10.83
N MET A 42 -3.76 -7.91 -11.94
CA MET A 42 -2.87 -6.79 -12.21
C MET A 42 -3.61 -5.74 -13.02
N MET A 43 -3.76 -4.56 -12.47
CA MET A 43 -4.36 -3.42 -13.18
C MET A 43 -3.48 -2.99 -14.37
N GLY A 44 -4.10 -2.42 -15.40
CA GLY A 44 -3.43 -2.00 -16.62
C GLY A 44 -2.17 -1.16 -16.40
N PRO A 45 -2.23 -0.05 -15.65
CA PRO A 45 -1.05 0.79 -15.37
C PRO A 45 0.09 0.02 -14.68
N VAL A 46 -0.23 -0.86 -13.74
CA VAL A 46 0.77 -1.69 -13.03
C VAL A 46 1.43 -2.66 -14.00
N TYR A 47 0.64 -3.28 -14.89
CA TYR A 47 1.17 -4.17 -15.92
C TYR A 47 2.15 -3.46 -16.85
N GLU A 48 1.83 -2.25 -17.33
CA GLU A 48 2.71 -1.51 -18.24
C GLU A 48 4.02 -1.09 -17.56
N VAL A 49 3.97 -0.65 -16.30
CA VAL A 49 5.17 -0.32 -15.53
C VAL A 49 6.07 -1.54 -15.34
N LEU A 50 5.51 -2.68 -14.92
CA LEU A 50 6.28 -3.91 -14.73
C LEU A 50 6.82 -4.47 -16.05
N LYS A 51 6.09 -4.31 -17.14
CA LYS A 51 6.53 -4.70 -18.48
C LYS A 51 7.71 -3.84 -18.94
N SER A 52 7.63 -2.53 -18.76
CA SER A 52 8.71 -1.61 -19.09
C SER A 52 9.97 -1.92 -18.27
N GLU A 53 9.82 -2.17 -16.97
CA GLU A 53 10.94 -2.55 -16.11
C GLU A 53 11.57 -3.90 -16.53
N TYR A 54 10.74 -4.87 -16.89
CA TYR A 54 11.22 -6.16 -17.42
C TYR A 54 12.04 -5.98 -18.71
N GLN A 55 11.56 -5.14 -19.64
CA GLN A 55 12.29 -4.82 -20.88
C GLN A 55 13.63 -4.14 -20.58
N ARG A 56 13.66 -3.18 -19.67
CA ARG A 56 14.90 -2.53 -19.23
C ARG A 56 15.90 -3.55 -18.68
N GLN A 57 15.44 -4.47 -17.83
CA GLN A 57 16.32 -5.52 -17.27
C GLN A 57 16.76 -6.55 -18.31
N GLN A 58 16.02 -6.78 -19.38
CA GLN A 58 16.49 -7.61 -20.49
C GLN A 58 17.68 -6.97 -21.22
N GLU A 59 17.72 -5.64 -21.32
CA GLU A 59 18.78 -4.89 -21.98
C GLU A 59 19.99 -4.68 -21.06
N GLU A 60 19.77 -4.33 -19.80
CA GLU A 60 20.81 -3.98 -18.82
C GLU A 60 21.32 -5.16 -18.00
N GLY A 61 20.58 -6.26 -17.97
CA GLY A 61 20.82 -7.44 -17.14
C GLY A 61 19.85 -7.54 -15.97
N PHE A 62 19.52 -8.78 -15.60
CA PHE A 62 18.69 -9.08 -14.43
C PHE A 62 19.48 -9.00 -13.13
N CYS A 63 18.79 -8.74 -12.03
CA CYS A 63 19.37 -8.78 -10.70
C CYS A 63 19.99 -10.15 -10.39
N VAL A 64 21.23 -10.16 -9.94
CA VAL A 64 21.97 -11.38 -9.57
C VAL A 64 21.97 -11.65 -8.06
N ALA A 65 21.37 -10.76 -7.26
CA ALA A 65 21.28 -10.96 -5.82
C ALA A 65 20.40 -12.17 -5.51
N GLU A 66 20.86 -12.97 -4.54
CA GLU A 66 20.13 -14.12 -4.01
C GLU A 66 19.85 -13.90 -2.52
N VAL A 67 18.62 -14.16 -2.10
CA VAL A 67 18.20 -14.11 -0.70
C VAL A 67 17.36 -15.34 -0.42
N ASP A 68 17.83 -16.23 0.45
CA ASP A 68 17.17 -17.50 0.80
C ASP A 68 16.71 -18.32 -0.43
N GLY A 69 17.56 -18.41 -1.46
CA GLY A 69 17.27 -19.11 -2.72
C GLY A 69 16.39 -18.35 -3.71
N MET A 70 15.91 -17.15 -3.37
CA MET A 70 15.15 -16.31 -4.27
C MET A 70 16.06 -15.36 -5.04
N THR A 71 15.82 -15.22 -6.33
CA THR A 71 16.60 -14.40 -7.27
C THR A 71 15.68 -13.53 -8.12
N ASN A 72 16.25 -12.75 -9.05
CA ASN A 72 15.52 -11.95 -10.02
C ASN A 72 14.60 -10.88 -9.38
N PHE A 73 15.08 -10.23 -8.31
CA PHE A 73 14.35 -9.12 -7.70
C PHE A 73 14.14 -7.98 -8.70
N ILE A 74 12.89 -7.55 -8.85
CA ILE A 74 12.51 -6.52 -9.83
C ILE A 74 13.03 -5.15 -9.41
N PHE A 75 12.86 -4.78 -8.14
CA PHE A 75 13.24 -3.45 -7.63
C PHE A 75 14.50 -3.54 -6.77
N THR A 76 15.60 -3.05 -7.32
CA THR A 76 16.91 -3.10 -6.70
C THR A 76 17.54 -1.71 -6.59
N ASN A 77 18.45 -1.58 -5.64
CA ASN A 77 19.28 -0.39 -5.52
C ASN A 77 20.45 -0.40 -6.51
N ARG A 78 21.21 0.69 -6.56
CA ARG A 78 22.39 0.84 -7.46
C ARG A 78 23.50 -0.21 -7.26
N PHE A 79 23.43 -0.99 -6.19
CA PHE A 79 24.38 -2.07 -5.89
C PHE A 79 23.81 -3.46 -6.25
N GLY A 80 22.65 -3.52 -6.89
CA GLY A 80 21.98 -4.75 -7.28
C GLY A 80 21.28 -5.49 -6.14
N ASN A 81 21.18 -4.92 -4.92
CA ASN A 81 20.46 -5.52 -3.80
C ASN A 81 19.00 -5.07 -3.79
N PRO A 82 18.08 -5.90 -3.30
CA PRO A 82 16.68 -5.52 -3.12
C PRO A 82 16.54 -4.24 -2.28
N HIS A 83 15.52 -3.43 -2.57
CA HIS A 83 15.19 -2.29 -1.72
C HIS A 83 14.66 -2.74 -0.37
N ASN A 84 15.13 -2.12 0.71
CA ASN A 84 14.53 -2.28 2.02
C ASN A 84 13.42 -1.23 2.26
N PRO A 85 12.42 -1.53 3.14
CA PRO A 85 11.30 -0.62 3.41
C PRO A 85 11.75 0.77 3.91
N GLN A 86 12.82 0.84 4.71
CA GLN A 86 13.35 2.11 5.21
C GLN A 86 13.93 2.97 4.08
N ALA A 87 14.59 2.35 3.08
CA ALA A 87 15.13 3.09 1.94
C ALA A 87 14.01 3.72 1.12
N VAL A 88 12.92 2.97 0.88
CA VAL A 88 11.74 3.48 0.17
C VAL A 88 11.07 4.61 0.94
N ASN A 89 10.84 4.46 2.24
CA ASN A 89 10.25 5.51 3.06
C ASN A 89 11.14 6.76 3.14
N ARG A 90 12.47 6.61 3.18
CA ARG A 90 13.39 7.76 3.09
C ARG A 90 13.30 8.47 1.73
N ALA A 91 13.12 7.73 0.64
CA ALA A 91 12.92 8.32 -0.68
C ALA A 91 11.62 9.12 -0.74
N ILE A 92 10.52 8.57 -0.24
CA ILE A 92 9.23 9.27 -0.13
C ILE A 92 9.40 10.56 0.68
N LYS A 93 10.00 10.46 1.88
CA LYS A 93 10.25 11.64 2.72
C LYS A 93 11.02 12.71 1.98
N ARG A 94 12.11 12.35 1.28
CA ARG A 94 12.91 13.31 0.51
C ARG A 94 12.09 13.99 -0.58
N ILE A 95 11.24 13.24 -1.30
CA ILE A 95 10.37 13.79 -2.35
C ILE A 95 9.40 14.81 -1.75
N VAL A 96 8.76 14.47 -0.64
CA VAL A 96 7.85 15.38 0.05
C VAL A 96 8.55 16.62 0.57
N ASP A 97 9.71 16.47 1.23
CA ASP A 97 10.48 17.59 1.77
C ASP A 97 10.94 18.54 0.63
N THR A 98 11.39 17.98 -0.51
CA THR A 98 11.78 18.76 -1.69
C THR A 98 10.59 19.52 -2.28
N HIS A 99 9.47 18.83 -2.51
CA HIS A 99 8.25 19.47 -3.02
C HIS A 99 7.78 20.60 -2.12
N ASN A 100 7.74 20.39 -0.81
CA ASN A 100 7.31 21.39 0.15
C ASN A 100 8.23 22.62 0.15
N ALA A 101 9.54 22.41 0.04
CA ALA A 101 10.49 23.52 -0.06
C ALA A 101 10.31 24.34 -1.36
N GLU A 102 10.08 23.67 -2.49
CA GLU A 102 9.78 24.30 -3.78
C GLU A 102 8.45 25.06 -3.74
N GLU A 103 7.43 24.46 -3.13
CA GLU A 103 6.11 25.05 -2.97
C GLU A 103 6.14 26.32 -2.10
N GLU A 104 6.90 26.34 -1.01
CA GLU A 104 7.08 27.56 -0.19
C GLU A 104 7.67 28.72 -1.01
N VAL A 105 8.66 28.44 -1.86
CA VAL A 105 9.28 29.44 -2.71
C VAL A 105 8.29 29.96 -3.76
N GLU A 106 7.56 29.06 -4.40
CA GLU A 106 6.55 29.41 -5.41
C GLU A 106 5.37 30.19 -4.81
N ALA A 107 4.87 29.78 -3.66
CA ALA A 107 3.79 30.46 -2.97
C ALA A 107 4.16 31.89 -2.58
N LYS A 108 5.38 32.11 -2.08
CA LYS A 108 5.93 33.46 -1.79
C LYS A 108 6.00 34.32 -3.06
N LYS A 109 6.48 33.79 -4.18
CA LYS A 109 6.52 34.50 -5.47
C LYS A 109 5.12 34.89 -5.95
N LYS A 110 4.15 33.99 -5.79
CA LYS A 110 2.76 34.15 -6.24
C LYS A 110 1.88 34.85 -5.21
N LYS A 111 2.43 35.25 -4.06
CA LYS A 111 1.72 35.90 -2.93
C LYS A 111 0.45 35.14 -2.49
N ARG A 112 0.56 33.81 -2.37
CA ARG A 112 -0.50 32.90 -1.89
C ARG A 112 0.02 32.03 -0.76
N GLU A 113 -0.91 31.43 -0.02
CA GLU A 113 -0.54 30.41 0.98
C GLU A 113 0.03 29.15 0.30
N PRO A 114 1.09 28.53 0.88
CA PRO A 114 1.64 27.30 0.37
C PRO A 114 0.72 26.10 0.62
N ILE A 115 0.62 25.22 -0.36
CA ILE A 115 -0.13 23.95 -0.25
C ILE A 115 0.87 22.83 0.05
N MET A 116 1.07 22.56 1.34
CA MET A 116 2.06 21.61 1.83
C MET A 116 1.54 20.17 1.78
N LEU A 117 2.35 19.24 1.30
CA LEU A 117 2.08 17.82 1.42
C LEU A 117 2.36 17.35 2.86
N PRO A 118 1.45 16.59 3.48
CA PRO A 118 1.70 15.98 4.78
C PRO A 118 2.77 14.89 4.66
N ARG A 119 3.43 14.56 5.75
CA ARG A 119 4.34 13.42 5.79
C ARG A 119 3.57 12.12 5.72
N PHE A 120 4.01 11.20 4.86
CA PHE A 120 3.43 9.87 4.73
C PHE A 120 4.49 8.81 4.45
N SER A 121 4.09 7.54 4.53
CA SER A 121 4.93 6.38 4.26
C SER A 121 4.26 5.45 3.24
N CYS A 122 4.96 4.41 2.78
CA CYS A 122 4.39 3.38 1.89
C CYS A 122 3.08 2.79 2.41
N HIS A 123 2.90 2.72 3.73
CA HIS A 123 1.68 2.17 4.32
C HIS A 123 0.44 3.00 4.00
N ILE A 124 0.59 4.31 3.88
CA ILE A 124 -0.50 5.22 3.49
C ILE A 124 -1.00 4.92 2.07
N PHE A 125 -0.11 4.54 1.14
CA PHE A 125 -0.57 4.11 -0.21
C PHE A 125 -1.49 2.90 -0.14
N ARG A 126 -1.20 1.94 0.77
CA ARG A 126 -2.08 0.80 0.99
C ARG A 126 -3.44 1.24 1.56
N HIS A 127 -3.46 2.17 2.52
CA HIS A 127 -4.70 2.72 3.05
C HIS A 127 -5.50 3.45 1.97
N THR A 128 -4.85 4.32 1.20
CA THR A 128 -5.49 5.04 0.09
C THR A 128 -6.08 4.07 -0.94
N PHE A 129 -5.32 3.02 -1.31
CA PHE A 129 -5.84 1.98 -2.20
C PHE A 129 -7.07 1.28 -1.59
N ALA A 130 -7.00 0.91 -0.32
CA ALA A 130 -8.10 0.23 0.36
C ALA A 130 -9.38 1.11 0.39
N SER A 131 -9.27 2.39 0.78
CA SER A 131 -10.39 3.33 0.78
C SER A 131 -10.99 3.51 -0.62
N ARG A 132 -10.14 3.77 -1.63
CA ARG A 132 -10.59 3.90 -3.01
C ARG A 132 -11.22 2.62 -3.58
N PHE A 133 -10.75 1.47 -3.14
CA PHE A 133 -11.33 0.19 -3.53
C PHE A 133 -12.69 -0.02 -2.87
N CYS A 134 -12.83 0.33 -1.59
CA CYS A 134 -14.10 0.29 -0.87
C CYS A 134 -15.16 1.25 -1.43
N GLU A 135 -14.77 2.41 -1.98
CA GLU A 135 -15.69 3.34 -2.65
C GLU A 135 -16.33 2.75 -3.92
N ASN A 136 -15.67 1.79 -4.58
CA ASN A 136 -16.08 1.23 -5.87
C ASN A 136 -16.51 -0.25 -5.80
N GLU A 137 -16.17 -0.97 -4.74
CA GLU A 137 -16.48 -2.39 -4.54
C GLU A 137 -17.32 -2.56 -3.27
N THR A 138 -18.50 -3.10 -3.42
CA THR A 138 -19.44 -3.30 -2.30
C THR A 138 -19.29 -4.66 -1.64
N ASN A 139 -18.66 -5.63 -2.32
CA ASN A 139 -18.45 -6.96 -1.76
C ASN A 139 -17.24 -6.97 -0.81
N VAL A 140 -17.52 -6.87 0.49
CA VAL A 140 -16.51 -6.88 1.55
C VAL A 140 -15.59 -8.10 1.49
N LYS A 141 -16.10 -9.25 1.04
CA LYS A 141 -15.28 -10.46 0.89
C LYS A 141 -14.22 -10.32 -0.18
N VAL A 142 -14.55 -9.71 -1.33
CA VAL A 142 -13.60 -9.41 -2.40
C VAL A 142 -12.54 -8.43 -1.91
N ILE A 143 -12.95 -7.40 -1.17
CA ILE A 143 -12.02 -6.43 -0.58
C ILE A 143 -11.08 -7.13 0.39
N GLN A 144 -11.60 -7.97 1.29
CA GLN A 144 -10.80 -8.73 2.25
C GLN A 144 -9.75 -9.61 1.55
N GLU A 145 -10.14 -10.34 0.51
CA GLU A 145 -9.26 -11.23 -0.26
C GLU A 145 -8.16 -10.45 -0.98
N VAL A 146 -8.50 -9.37 -1.68
CA VAL A 146 -7.52 -8.53 -2.38
C VAL A 146 -6.55 -7.90 -1.40
N MET A 147 -7.04 -7.40 -0.27
CA MET A 147 -6.20 -6.78 0.76
C MET A 147 -5.41 -7.81 1.57
N GLY A 148 -5.86 -9.07 1.63
CA GLY A 148 -5.23 -10.13 2.42
C GLY A 148 -5.37 -9.90 3.93
N HIS A 149 -6.51 -9.38 4.36
CA HIS A 149 -6.81 -9.20 5.78
C HIS A 149 -7.28 -10.52 6.39
N ALA A 150 -6.57 -10.99 7.41
CA ALA A 150 -6.96 -12.22 8.12
C ALA A 150 -8.29 -12.04 8.88
N ASP A 151 -8.54 -10.84 9.39
CA ASP A 151 -9.76 -10.47 10.10
C ASP A 151 -10.63 -9.54 9.24
N VAL A 152 -11.88 -9.91 9.06
CA VAL A 152 -12.87 -9.13 8.33
C VAL A 152 -13.14 -7.78 8.99
N SER A 153 -13.00 -7.67 10.32
CA SER A 153 -13.21 -6.42 11.06
C SER A 153 -12.31 -5.30 10.55
N THR A 154 -11.05 -5.63 10.18
CA THR A 154 -10.13 -4.67 9.56
C THR A 154 -10.67 -4.11 8.25
N THR A 155 -11.28 -4.97 7.42
CA THR A 155 -11.88 -4.55 6.15
C THR A 155 -13.13 -3.72 6.39
N MET A 156 -13.98 -4.13 7.33
CA MET A 156 -15.22 -3.42 7.68
C MET A 156 -14.95 -2.02 8.21
N ASN A 157 -13.92 -1.83 9.04
CA ASN A 157 -13.55 -0.51 9.55
C ASN A 157 -13.16 0.43 8.40
N ILE A 158 -12.33 -0.05 7.46
CA ILE A 158 -11.93 0.75 6.29
C ILE A 158 -13.15 1.05 5.39
N TYR A 159 -14.03 0.07 5.21
CA TYR A 159 -15.26 0.24 4.42
C TYR A 159 -16.18 1.29 5.02
N ALA A 160 -16.39 1.27 6.33
CA ALA A 160 -17.22 2.25 7.04
C ALA A 160 -16.63 3.66 6.97
N GLU A 161 -15.29 3.79 7.08
CA GLU A 161 -14.60 5.08 6.92
C GLU A 161 -14.69 5.63 5.48
N ALA A 162 -14.62 4.75 4.48
CA ALA A 162 -14.67 5.15 3.07
C ALA A 162 -16.09 5.51 2.59
N ASN A 163 -17.12 4.95 3.22
CA ASN A 163 -18.52 5.09 2.81
C ASN A 163 -19.42 5.62 3.96
N PRO A 164 -19.21 6.84 4.45
CA PRO A 164 -19.99 7.39 5.55
C PRO A 164 -21.46 7.60 5.20
N GLU A 165 -21.78 7.79 3.91
CA GLU A 165 -23.17 7.95 3.44
C GLU A 165 -23.95 6.65 3.52
N VAL A 166 -23.35 5.52 3.11
CA VAL A 166 -23.97 4.19 3.24
C VAL A 166 -24.29 3.88 4.70
N THR A 167 -23.39 4.25 5.62
CA THR A 167 -23.64 4.09 7.05
C THR A 167 -24.81 4.97 7.52
N ARG A 168 -24.91 6.21 7.01
CA ARG A 168 -25.98 7.15 7.36
C ARG A 168 -27.34 6.69 6.79
N GLU A 169 -27.35 6.22 5.56
CA GLU A 169 -28.56 5.70 4.91
C GLU A 169 -29.11 4.46 5.64
N ALA A 170 -28.22 3.49 5.96
CA ALA A 170 -28.61 2.31 6.73
C ALA A 170 -29.19 2.68 8.12
N PHE A 171 -28.66 3.71 8.79
CA PHE A 171 -29.24 4.24 10.02
C PHE A 171 -30.58 4.96 9.77
N GLY A 172 -30.70 5.71 8.67
CA GLY A 172 -31.91 6.43 8.29
C GLY A 172 -33.07 5.48 7.98
N GLU A 173 -32.83 4.42 7.22
CA GLU A 173 -33.82 3.38 6.90
C GLU A 173 -34.24 2.63 8.15
N THR A 174 -33.32 2.25 9.03
CA THR A 174 -33.64 1.57 10.30
C THR A 174 -34.51 2.44 11.23
N CYS A 175 -34.25 3.76 11.24
CA CYS A 175 -35.10 4.69 11.99
C CYS A 175 -36.50 4.85 11.40
N GLN A 176 -36.69 4.73 10.10
CA GLN A 176 -37.97 4.80 9.44
C GLN A 176 -38.81 3.54 9.63
N GLU A 177 -38.18 2.35 9.59
CA GLU A 177 -38.86 1.07 9.75
C GLU A 177 -39.24 0.73 11.20
N HIS A 178 -38.46 1.17 12.18
CA HIS A 178 -38.62 0.81 13.61
C HIS A 178 -39.05 1.97 14.51
N GLY A 179 -39.41 3.13 13.96
CA GLY A 179 -39.84 4.30 14.73
C GLY A 179 -38.75 4.76 15.69
N CYS A 180 -38.12 5.90 15.39
CA CYS A 180 -37.04 6.45 16.18
C CYS A 180 -37.40 6.61 17.65
N ILE A 181 -37.03 5.65 18.50
CA ILE A 181 -37.11 5.78 19.96
C ILE A 181 -35.88 6.54 20.44
N LEU A 182 -35.79 7.80 20.10
CA LEU A 182 -34.93 8.75 20.78
C LEU A 182 -35.72 10.01 21.01
N GLU A 183 -36.74 9.94 21.89
CA GLU A 183 -37.19 11.12 22.59
C GLU A 183 -36.07 11.55 23.55
N THR A 184 -35.46 12.64 23.18
CA THR A 184 -34.53 13.43 23.96
C THR A 184 -35.11 13.70 25.34
N THR A 185 -34.50 13.14 26.36
CA THR A 185 -34.66 13.70 27.72
C THR A 185 -33.42 14.53 27.99
N ILE A 186 -33.59 15.84 28.01
CA ILE A 186 -32.68 16.85 28.50
C ILE A 186 -32.63 16.77 30.02
#